data_750fc315ac317138f1a194c345f8c229
#
_entry.id   750fc315ac317138f1a194c345f8c229
#
_cell.length_a   1.000
_cell.length_b   1.000
_cell.length_c   1.000
_cell.angle_alpha   90.00
_cell.angle_beta   90.00
_cell.angle_gamma   90.00
#
_symmetry.space_group_name_H-M   'P 1'
#
loop_
_entity.id
_entity.type
_entity.pdbx_description
1 polymer ?
#
loop_
_entity_poly.entity_id
_entity_poly.type
_entity_poly.pdbx_seq_one_letter_code
_entity_poly.pdbx_strand_id
1 'polypeptide(L)'
;MDACNAVEREVDRVLSKFGGINEHASRTLSGLITYIENLKKEYDASKILLSAPEDHELSNVQVDLLKQAMTKVKETVTRLATDHRDSHSTVSKVGKAIDRNFVSDFAATSRDDVFNTSEKLELLNKVICQHYHRHGYKDVAEELAAEAGISPEFNNNEPFTELNHILESLKQKDIEPALAWAIAHRDNLEAHNSSLEFKLHQFKFIEILLKGPSSQNDAITYARMHFRPFAYRHAKEIQTLMGMILYLQSGVKSSPYQLLFTNDRWVEIYDTFTRDACLLLGVSVNSPLSICVNAGCIAIPALLNIKQIMKDRQVAGIWNGKDELPIEIDLGSENRYHSMFACPILRQQSTESNPPMRLICGHVISRDALNKLCSGNKMKCPYCPMEQSPADAKLIYF
;
A
#
# COMPACT_ATOMS: atom_id res chain seq x y z
N MET A 1 -19.24 -15.52 7.21
CA MET A 1 -19.46 -15.05 5.84
C MET A 1 -20.05 -13.64 5.80
N ASP A 2 -21.05 -13.30 6.59
CA ASP A 2 -21.69 -11.97 6.53
C ASP A 2 -20.76 -10.80 6.86
N ALA A 3 -19.81 -10.98 7.78
CA ALA A 3 -18.85 -9.94 8.15
C ALA A 3 -17.88 -9.60 6.99
N CYS A 4 -17.34 -10.60 6.31
CA CYS A 4 -16.48 -10.40 5.14
C CYS A 4 -17.23 -9.74 4.00
N ASN A 5 -18.45 -10.20 3.68
CA ASN A 5 -19.29 -9.62 2.65
C ASN A 5 -19.67 -8.15 2.93
N ALA A 6 -19.78 -7.76 4.21
CA ALA A 6 -20.05 -6.38 4.57
C ALA A 6 -18.85 -5.47 4.27
N VAL A 7 -17.63 -5.94 4.55
CA VAL A 7 -16.39 -5.20 4.23
C VAL A 7 -16.17 -5.17 2.72
N GLU A 8 -16.35 -6.29 2.02
CA GLU A 8 -16.20 -6.40 0.57
C GLU A 8 -17.08 -5.37 -0.18
N ARG A 9 -18.36 -5.24 0.22
CA ARG A 9 -19.24 -4.21 -0.37
C ARG A 9 -18.73 -2.79 -0.21
N GLU A 10 -18.11 -2.46 0.93
CA GLU A 10 -17.52 -1.12 1.12
C GLU A 10 -16.24 -0.95 0.28
N VAL A 11 -15.45 -2.02 0.11
CA VAL A 11 -14.27 -2.01 -0.79
C VAL A 11 -14.71 -1.82 -2.25
N ASP A 12 -15.74 -2.52 -2.72
CA ASP A 12 -16.28 -2.35 -4.08
C ASP A 12 -16.77 -0.91 -4.33
N ARG A 13 -17.39 -0.30 -3.32
CA ARG A 13 -17.79 1.13 -3.39
C ARG A 13 -16.59 2.05 -3.53
N VAL A 14 -15.50 1.76 -2.82
CA VAL A 14 -14.25 2.51 -2.92
C VAL A 14 -13.70 2.38 -4.32
N LEU A 15 -13.55 1.17 -4.85
CA LEU A 15 -13.01 0.90 -6.19
C LEU A 15 -13.82 1.61 -7.27
N SER A 16 -15.15 1.48 -7.24
CA SER A 16 -16.06 2.16 -8.18
C SER A 16 -15.91 3.69 -8.12
N LYS A 17 -15.81 4.24 -6.91
CA LYS A 17 -15.68 5.69 -6.72
C LYS A 17 -14.33 6.20 -7.20
N PHE A 18 -13.23 5.49 -6.94
CA PHE A 18 -11.90 5.86 -7.43
C PHE A 18 -11.83 5.85 -8.97
N GLY A 19 -12.43 4.85 -9.63
CA GLY A 19 -12.53 4.82 -11.09
C GLY A 19 -13.21 6.06 -11.63
N GLY A 20 -14.40 6.40 -11.11
CA GLY A 20 -15.15 7.59 -11.51
C GLY A 20 -14.41 8.91 -11.27
N ILE A 21 -13.74 9.05 -10.12
CA ILE A 21 -12.96 10.25 -9.78
C ILE A 21 -11.73 10.39 -10.69
N ASN A 22 -11.04 9.30 -10.99
CA ASN A 22 -9.88 9.33 -11.88
C ASN A 22 -10.26 9.83 -13.29
N GLU A 23 -11.35 9.30 -13.86
CA GLU A 23 -11.86 9.77 -15.14
C GLU A 23 -12.30 11.24 -15.10
N HIS A 24 -13.01 11.64 -14.03
CA HIS A 24 -13.46 13.02 -13.85
C HIS A 24 -12.26 13.97 -13.70
N ALA A 25 -11.25 13.62 -12.89
CA ALA A 25 -10.05 14.40 -12.72
C ALA A 25 -9.28 14.56 -14.04
N SER A 26 -9.09 13.48 -14.78
CA SER A 26 -8.40 13.49 -16.07
C SER A 26 -9.11 14.41 -17.08
N ARG A 27 -10.43 14.29 -17.22
CA ARG A 27 -11.23 15.17 -18.11
C ARG A 27 -11.16 16.64 -17.67
N THR A 28 -11.27 16.88 -16.37
CA THR A 28 -11.27 18.24 -15.78
C THR A 28 -9.92 18.91 -15.97
N LEU A 29 -8.81 18.18 -15.74
CA LEU A 29 -7.45 18.70 -15.95
C LEU A 29 -7.15 18.92 -17.43
N SER A 30 -7.54 18.01 -18.32
CA SER A 30 -7.38 18.20 -19.76
C SER A 30 -8.16 19.44 -20.25
N GLY A 31 -9.39 19.63 -19.78
CA GLY A 31 -10.18 20.81 -20.08
C GLY A 31 -9.54 22.11 -19.55
N LEU A 32 -8.93 22.07 -18.36
CA LEU A 32 -8.19 23.21 -17.79
C LEU A 32 -6.94 23.54 -18.61
N ILE A 33 -6.18 22.54 -19.03
CA ILE A 33 -4.98 22.71 -19.88
C ILE A 33 -5.37 23.41 -21.18
N THR A 34 -6.37 22.86 -21.89
CA THR A 34 -6.87 23.46 -23.16
C THR A 34 -7.34 24.90 -22.96
N TYR A 35 -8.05 25.18 -21.87
CA TYR A 35 -8.50 26.54 -21.55
C TYR A 35 -7.33 27.49 -21.33
N ILE A 36 -6.32 27.10 -20.55
CA ILE A 36 -5.13 27.92 -20.29
C ILE A 36 -4.31 28.13 -21.58
N GLU A 37 -4.19 27.10 -22.43
CA GLU A 37 -3.52 27.23 -23.73
C GLU A 37 -4.22 28.25 -24.65
N ASN A 38 -5.52 28.27 -24.65
CA ASN A 38 -6.30 29.27 -25.43
C ASN A 38 -6.13 30.67 -24.86
N LEU A 39 -6.21 30.85 -23.54
CA LEU A 39 -5.91 32.13 -22.87
C LEU A 39 -4.49 32.61 -23.15
N LYS A 40 -3.52 31.71 -23.18
CA LYS A 40 -2.13 32.03 -23.54
C LYS A 40 -2.06 32.58 -24.99
N LYS A 41 -2.75 31.97 -25.95
CA LYS A 41 -2.79 32.44 -27.33
C LYS A 41 -3.42 33.85 -27.41
N GLU A 42 -4.50 34.10 -26.68
CA GLU A 42 -5.12 35.42 -26.59
C GLU A 42 -4.18 36.48 -25.95
N TYR A 43 -3.47 36.09 -24.90
CA TYR A 43 -2.47 36.93 -24.25
C TYR A 43 -1.32 37.28 -25.21
N ASP A 44 -0.77 36.29 -25.90
CA ASP A 44 0.31 36.50 -26.89
C ASP A 44 -0.16 37.35 -28.07
N ALA A 45 -1.38 37.17 -28.54
CA ALA A 45 -1.99 38.03 -29.57
C ALA A 45 -2.13 39.49 -29.09
N SER A 46 -2.53 39.70 -27.84
CA SER A 46 -2.62 41.05 -27.25
C SER A 46 -1.26 41.76 -27.12
N LYS A 47 -0.19 40.95 -26.88
CA LYS A 47 1.19 41.49 -26.82
C LYS A 47 1.71 41.92 -28.18
N ILE A 48 1.35 41.22 -29.26
CA ILE A 48 1.75 41.54 -30.63
C ILE A 48 1.06 42.85 -31.11
N LEU A 49 -0.19 43.09 -30.72
CA LEU A 49 -0.95 44.26 -31.07
C LEU A 49 -0.43 45.57 -30.39
N LEU A 50 0.26 45.45 -29.29
CA LEU A 50 0.70 46.60 -28.48
C LEU A 50 2.14 47.10 -28.75
N SER A 51 2.89 46.53 -29.72
CA SER A 51 4.21 46.99 -30.24
C SER A 51 5.07 47.80 -29.24
N ALA A 52 5.17 47.39 -27.97
CA ALA A 52 5.77 48.18 -26.92
C ALA A 52 7.06 47.53 -26.37
N PRO A 53 8.08 48.31 -25.94
CA PRO A 53 9.33 47.82 -25.40
C PRO A 53 9.15 47.13 -24.02
N GLU A 54 10.11 46.34 -23.62
CA GLU A 54 10.09 45.31 -22.54
C GLU A 54 9.72 45.78 -21.10
N ASP A 55 9.48 47.07 -20.85
CA ASP A 55 9.27 47.64 -19.50
C ASP A 55 7.86 48.21 -19.25
N HIS A 56 6.83 47.69 -19.88
CA HIS A 56 5.46 48.23 -19.67
C HIS A 56 4.63 47.42 -18.65
N GLU A 57 3.92 48.18 -17.80
CA GLU A 57 2.85 47.65 -16.96
C GLU A 57 1.82 46.85 -17.80
N LEU A 58 1.33 45.75 -17.23
CA LEU A 58 0.32 44.90 -17.88
C LEU A 58 -0.93 45.71 -18.27
N SER A 59 -1.39 45.56 -19.48
CA SER A 59 -2.63 46.21 -19.89
C SER A 59 -3.83 45.65 -19.11
N ASN A 60 -4.91 46.43 -18.96
CA ASN A 60 -6.13 45.98 -18.27
C ASN A 60 -6.69 44.68 -18.87
N VAL A 61 -6.59 44.45 -20.16
CA VAL A 61 -7.00 43.24 -20.82
C VAL A 61 -6.15 42.03 -20.39
N GLN A 62 -4.85 42.21 -20.32
CA GLN A 62 -3.91 41.18 -19.85
C GLN A 62 -4.15 40.82 -18.37
N VAL A 63 -4.38 41.84 -17.52
CA VAL A 63 -4.74 41.62 -16.12
C VAL A 63 -6.04 40.83 -15.98
N ASP A 64 -7.05 41.12 -16.79
CA ASP A 64 -8.33 40.43 -16.76
C ASP A 64 -8.22 38.98 -17.26
N LEU A 65 -7.43 38.71 -18.32
CA LEU A 65 -7.12 37.34 -18.74
C LEU A 65 -6.42 36.51 -17.66
N LEU A 66 -5.43 37.13 -16.99
CA LEU A 66 -4.76 36.44 -15.87
C LEU A 66 -5.69 36.19 -14.68
N LYS A 67 -6.55 37.13 -14.32
CA LYS A 67 -7.57 36.93 -13.29
C LYS A 67 -8.54 35.80 -13.63
N GLN A 68 -8.98 35.71 -14.89
CA GLN A 68 -9.83 34.62 -15.37
C GLN A 68 -9.12 33.27 -15.26
N ALA A 69 -7.85 33.19 -15.68
CA ALA A 69 -7.04 31.99 -15.54
C ALA A 69 -6.93 31.54 -14.05
N MET A 70 -6.58 32.48 -13.17
CA MET A 70 -6.47 32.22 -11.72
C MET A 70 -7.79 31.74 -11.12
N THR A 71 -8.91 32.35 -11.50
CA THR A 71 -10.24 31.97 -11.02
C THR A 71 -10.57 30.55 -11.47
N LYS A 72 -10.33 30.23 -12.75
CA LYS A 72 -10.59 28.91 -13.30
C LYS A 72 -9.74 27.81 -12.66
N VAL A 73 -8.45 28.09 -12.43
CA VAL A 73 -7.56 27.19 -11.70
C VAL A 73 -8.09 26.95 -10.29
N LYS A 74 -8.43 28.03 -9.55
CA LYS A 74 -8.95 27.93 -8.18
C LYS A 74 -10.24 27.11 -8.09
N GLU A 75 -11.19 27.32 -8.99
CA GLU A 75 -12.42 26.54 -9.06
C GLU A 75 -12.14 25.06 -9.33
N THR A 76 -11.23 24.79 -10.28
CA THR A 76 -10.85 23.41 -10.63
C THR A 76 -10.18 22.69 -9.46
N VAL A 77 -9.21 23.36 -8.81
CA VAL A 77 -8.54 22.78 -7.61
C VAL A 77 -9.54 22.56 -6.48
N THR A 78 -10.47 23.49 -6.25
CA THR A 78 -11.48 23.32 -5.20
C THR A 78 -12.40 22.14 -5.49
N ARG A 79 -12.77 21.91 -6.74
CA ARG A 79 -13.58 20.76 -7.15
C ARG A 79 -12.84 19.44 -6.93
N LEU A 80 -11.60 19.34 -7.43
CA LEU A 80 -10.76 18.16 -7.23
C LEU A 80 -10.48 17.88 -5.75
N ALA A 81 -10.27 18.91 -4.93
CA ALA A 81 -10.12 18.76 -3.48
C ALA A 81 -11.39 18.23 -2.80
N THR A 82 -12.57 18.57 -3.32
CA THR A 82 -13.84 18.02 -2.82
C THR A 82 -13.99 16.55 -3.18
N ASP A 83 -13.72 16.19 -4.44
CA ASP A 83 -13.74 14.79 -4.89
C ASP A 83 -12.76 13.92 -4.11
N HIS A 84 -11.55 14.44 -3.83
CA HIS A 84 -10.55 13.77 -3.01
C HIS A 84 -11.04 13.57 -1.56
N ARG A 85 -11.65 14.59 -0.94
CA ARG A 85 -12.23 14.47 0.40
C ARG A 85 -13.32 13.40 0.46
N ASP A 86 -14.17 13.35 -0.56
CA ASP A 86 -15.21 12.36 -0.68
C ASP A 86 -14.67 10.94 -0.84
N SER A 87 -13.52 10.78 -1.52
CA SER A 87 -12.80 9.50 -1.59
C SER A 87 -12.35 9.04 -0.20
N HIS A 88 -11.69 9.93 0.55
CA HIS A 88 -11.27 9.62 1.92
C HIS A 88 -12.44 9.25 2.84
N SER A 89 -13.59 9.93 2.69
CA SER A 89 -14.81 9.56 3.40
C SER A 89 -15.24 8.12 3.09
N THR A 90 -15.11 7.69 1.84
CA THR A 90 -15.50 6.34 1.42
C THR A 90 -14.52 5.29 1.92
N VAL A 91 -13.21 5.56 1.86
CA VAL A 91 -12.16 4.69 2.44
C VAL A 91 -12.36 4.52 3.95
N SER A 92 -12.63 5.61 4.67
CA SER A 92 -12.88 5.57 6.12
C SER A 92 -14.06 4.66 6.50
N LYS A 93 -15.05 4.46 5.61
CA LYS A 93 -16.16 3.53 5.84
C LYS A 93 -15.73 2.07 5.84
N VAL A 94 -14.69 1.72 5.07
CA VAL A 94 -14.11 0.36 5.08
C VAL A 94 -13.55 0.06 6.47
N GLY A 95 -12.71 0.94 7.03
CA GLY A 95 -12.19 0.78 8.40
C GLY A 95 -13.31 0.60 9.43
N LYS A 96 -14.35 1.45 9.34
CA LYS A 96 -15.52 1.33 10.25
C LYS A 96 -16.32 0.05 10.04
N ALA A 97 -16.40 -0.47 8.83
CA ALA A 97 -17.03 -1.77 8.57
C ALA A 97 -16.22 -2.91 9.19
N ILE A 98 -14.89 -2.83 9.16
CA ILE A 98 -14.00 -3.77 9.85
C ILE A 98 -14.24 -3.70 11.35
N ASP A 99 -14.18 -2.50 11.95
CA ASP A 99 -14.38 -2.31 13.40
C ASP A 99 -15.72 -2.83 13.91
N ARG A 100 -16.78 -2.70 13.10
CA ARG A 100 -18.13 -3.17 13.48
C ARG A 100 -18.30 -4.68 13.38
N ASN A 101 -17.67 -5.30 12.38
CA ASN A 101 -17.91 -6.70 12.06
C ASN A 101 -16.86 -7.65 12.65
N PHE A 102 -15.68 -7.13 13.00
CA PHE A 102 -14.60 -7.90 13.60
C PHE A 102 -14.30 -7.38 15.02
N VAL A 103 -15.28 -7.59 15.91
CA VAL A 103 -15.15 -7.21 17.33
C VAL A 103 -14.23 -8.20 18.03
N SER A 104 -13.21 -7.69 18.73
CA SER A 104 -12.32 -8.51 19.55
C SER A 104 -13.04 -8.99 20.81
N ASP A 105 -12.95 -10.30 21.09
CA ASP A 105 -13.43 -10.90 22.34
C ASP A 105 -12.24 -11.40 23.16
N PHE A 106 -11.65 -10.49 23.97
CA PHE A 106 -10.53 -10.83 24.82
C PHE A 106 -10.88 -11.84 25.91
N ALA A 107 -12.14 -11.92 26.32
CA ALA A 107 -12.60 -12.92 27.29
C ALA A 107 -12.58 -14.33 26.71
N ALA A 108 -12.83 -14.48 25.40
CA ALA A 108 -12.73 -15.76 24.73
C ALA A 108 -11.29 -16.28 24.66
N THR A 109 -10.28 -15.40 24.56
CA THR A 109 -8.87 -15.81 24.49
C THR A 109 -8.33 -16.47 25.76
N SER A 110 -9.03 -16.29 26.89
CA SER A 110 -8.67 -16.95 28.17
C SER A 110 -9.33 -18.31 28.39
N ARG A 111 -10.17 -18.77 27.45
CA ARG A 111 -10.87 -20.05 27.51
C ARG A 111 -10.06 -21.13 26.79
N ASP A 112 -10.06 -22.33 27.35
CA ASP A 112 -9.41 -23.48 26.73
C ASP A 112 -10.20 -24.05 25.54
N ASP A 113 -11.45 -23.57 25.33
CA ASP A 113 -12.41 -24.07 24.37
C ASP A 113 -12.65 -23.17 23.13
N VAL A 114 -11.66 -22.30 22.81
CA VAL A 114 -11.81 -21.29 21.72
C VAL A 114 -12.11 -21.95 20.37
N PHE A 115 -11.57 -23.14 20.11
CA PHE A 115 -11.71 -23.86 18.84
C PHE A 115 -12.64 -25.08 18.92
N ASN A 116 -13.49 -25.21 19.93
CA ASN A 116 -14.34 -26.39 20.13
C ASN A 116 -15.58 -26.44 19.21
N THR A 117 -15.90 -25.37 18.48
CA THR A 117 -16.98 -25.43 17.49
C THR A 117 -16.46 -25.97 16.15
N SER A 118 -17.27 -26.86 15.54
CA SER A 118 -16.93 -27.49 14.23
C SER A 118 -16.58 -26.45 13.17
N GLU A 119 -17.31 -25.33 13.11
CA GLU A 119 -17.08 -24.26 12.15
C GLU A 119 -15.71 -23.58 12.35
N LYS A 120 -15.30 -23.35 13.61
CA LYS A 120 -14.00 -22.74 13.90
C LYS A 120 -12.84 -23.68 13.61
N LEU A 121 -13.01 -24.99 13.89
CA LEU A 121 -12.03 -26.01 13.53
C LEU A 121 -11.87 -26.13 12.01
N GLU A 122 -12.97 -26.13 11.28
CA GLU A 122 -12.93 -26.16 9.81
C GLU A 122 -12.21 -24.94 9.25
N LEU A 123 -12.52 -23.74 9.77
CA LEU A 123 -11.85 -22.51 9.36
C LEU A 123 -10.34 -22.55 9.67
N LEU A 124 -9.96 -23.02 10.86
CA LEU A 124 -8.57 -23.19 11.25
C LEU A 124 -7.83 -24.14 10.31
N ASN A 125 -8.42 -25.30 10.02
CA ASN A 125 -7.83 -26.28 9.11
C ASN A 125 -7.69 -25.71 7.69
N LYS A 126 -8.68 -24.97 7.19
CA LYS A 126 -8.58 -24.26 5.90
C LYS A 126 -7.42 -23.26 5.86
N VAL A 127 -7.23 -22.47 6.92
CA VAL A 127 -6.13 -21.51 7.01
C VAL A 127 -4.77 -22.21 7.05
N ILE A 128 -4.67 -23.34 7.76
CA ILE A 128 -3.44 -24.16 7.82
C ILE A 128 -3.15 -24.79 6.45
N CYS A 129 -4.14 -25.39 5.79
CA CYS A 129 -3.98 -25.95 4.44
C CYS A 129 -3.49 -24.87 3.45
N GLN A 130 -4.11 -23.69 3.47
CA GLN A 130 -3.69 -22.57 2.62
C GLN A 130 -2.24 -22.13 2.89
N HIS A 131 -1.83 -22.16 4.15
CA HIS A 131 -0.45 -21.86 4.53
C HIS A 131 0.53 -22.88 3.92
N TYR A 132 0.25 -24.17 4.03
CA TYR A 132 1.09 -25.21 3.44
C TYR A 132 1.16 -25.13 1.92
N HIS A 133 0.04 -24.89 1.25
CA HIS A 133 0.04 -24.68 -0.21
C HIS A 133 0.92 -23.50 -0.64
N ARG A 134 0.84 -22.39 0.07
CA ARG A 134 1.68 -21.21 -0.22
C ARG A 134 3.17 -21.48 -0.07
N HIS A 135 3.55 -22.40 0.83
CA HIS A 135 4.94 -22.76 1.08
C HIS A 135 5.43 -23.96 0.28
N GLY A 136 4.61 -24.49 -0.64
CA GLY A 136 4.99 -25.62 -1.52
C GLY A 136 4.84 -27.00 -0.87
N TYR A 137 4.28 -27.09 0.35
CA TYR A 137 4.03 -28.37 1.03
C TYR A 137 2.67 -28.98 0.62
N LYS A 138 2.54 -29.25 -0.69
CA LYS A 138 1.30 -29.68 -1.30
C LYS A 138 0.78 -30.99 -0.69
N ASP A 139 1.66 -32.00 -0.55
CA ASP A 139 1.28 -33.31 -0.04
C ASP A 139 0.71 -33.22 1.38
N VAL A 140 1.35 -32.42 2.24
CA VAL A 140 0.91 -32.19 3.62
C VAL A 140 -0.45 -31.50 3.67
N ALA A 141 -0.65 -30.52 2.79
CA ALA A 141 -1.92 -29.79 2.71
C ALA A 141 -3.06 -30.69 2.22
N GLU A 142 -2.82 -31.54 1.25
CA GLU A 142 -3.81 -32.50 0.73
C GLU A 142 -4.19 -33.55 1.78
N GLU A 143 -3.23 -34.07 2.52
CA GLU A 143 -3.46 -35.04 3.59
C GLU A 143 -4.26 -34.43 4.74
N LEU A 144 -3.91 -33.23 5.17
CA LEU A 144 -4.67 -32.48 6.19
C LEU A 144 -6.09 -32.15 5.71
N ALA A 145 -6.27 -31.77 4.44
CA ALA A 145 -7.58 -31.49 3.88
C ALA A 145 -8.48 -32.74 3.85
N ALA A 146 -7.90 -33.91 3.53
CA ALA A 146 -8.59 -35.18 3.55
C ALA A 146 -9.03 -35.60 4.97
N GLU A 147 -8.13 -35.46 5.96
CA GLU A 147 -8.43 -35.73 7.38
C GLU A 147 -9.50 -34.76 7.94
N ALA A 148 -9.44 -33.50 7.57
CA ALA A 148 -10.37 -32.46 8.02
C ALA A 148 -11.71 -32.44 7.27
N GLY A 149 -11.87 -33.26 6.21
CA GLY A 149 -13.08 -33.30 5.38
C GLY A 149 -13.36 -31.99 4.62
N ILE A 150 -12.31 -31.25 4.26
CA ILE A 150 -12.41 -30.00 3.51
C ILE A 150 -12.73 -30.33 2.05
N SER A 151 -13.76 -29.67 1.48
CA SER A 151 -14.17 -29.90 0.10
C SER A 151 -13.06 -29.56 -0.92
N PRO A 152 -12.89 -30.37 -2.00
CA PRO A 152 -11.86 -30.15 -3.03
C PRO A 152 -11.94 -28.80 -3.75
N GLU A 153 -13.13 -28.18 -3.78
CA GLU A 153 -13.33 -26.85 -4.41
C GLU A 153 -12.54 -25.74 -3.75
N PHE A 154 -12.18 -25.91 -2.49
CA PHE A 154 -11.33 -24.98 -1.75
C PHE A 154 -9.83 -25.16 -2.05
N ASN A 155 -9.48 -26.26 -2.73
CA ASN A 155 -8.11 -26.63 -3.07
C ASN A 155 -7.68 -26.17 -4.47
N ASN A 156 -8.29 -25.14 -5.04
CA ASN A 156 -7.90 -24.62 -6.36
C ASN A 156 -6.56 -23.86 -6.24
N ASN A 157 -5.46 -24.63 -6.18
CA ASN A 157 -4.11 -24.15 -5.85
C ASN A 157 -3.17 -24.07 -7.08
N GLU A 158 -3.72 -24.19 -8.31
CA GLU A 158 -2.93 -24.13 -9.54
C GLU A 158 -1.99 -22.92 -9.60
N PRO A 159 -2.44 -21.69 -9.22
CA PRO A 159 -1.55 -20.52 -9.25
C PRO A 159 -0.35 -20.63 -8.31
N PHE A 160 -0.53 -21.22 -7.13
CA PHE A 160 0.57 -21.43 -6.19
C PHE A 160 1.53 -22.54 -6.60
N THR A 161 1.07 -23.53 -7.36
CA THR A 161 1.92 -24.59 -7.87
C THR A 161 2.94 -24.05 -8.87
N GLU A 162 2.52 -23.21 -9.83
CA GLU A 162 3.41 -22.55 -10.77
C GLU A 162 4.39 -21.61 -10.04
N LEU A 163 3.87 -20.80 -9.11
CA LEU A 163 4.67 -19.88 -8.30
C LEU A 163 5.76 -20.62 -7.52
N ASN A 164 5.42 -21.71 -6.85
CA ASN A 164 6.38 -22.50 -6.08
C ASN A 164 7.44 -23.16 -6.97
N HIS A 165 7.06 -23.64 -8.16
CA HIS A 165 8.02 -24.18 -9.14
C HIS A 165 9.04 -23.11 -9.57
N ILE A 166 8.59 -21.88 -9.85
CA ILE A 166 9.49 -20.78 -10.23
C ILE A 166 10.38 -20.38 -9.04
N LEU A 167 9.82 -20.31 -7.83
CA LEU A 167 10.60 -19.99 -6.61
C LEU A 167 11.67 -21.04 -6.32
N GLU A 168 11.38 -22.31 -6.55
CA GLU A 168 12.35 -23.39 -6.38
C GLU A 168 13.49 -23.29 -7.44
N SER A 169 13.16 -22.98 -8.69
CA SER A 169 14.14 -22.70 -9.74
C SER A 169 15.05 -21.52 -9.38
N LEU A 170 14.47 -20.42 -8.84
CA LEU A 170 15.27 -19.27 -8.37
C LEU A 170 16.21 -19.63 -7.21
N LYS A 171 15.81 -20.53 -6.28
CA LYS A 171 16.71 -21.04 -5.23
C LYS A 171 17.88 -21.83 -5.84
N GLN A 172 17.63 -22.54 -6.91
CA GLN A 172 18.67 -23.27 -7.68
C GLN A 172 19.49 -22.36 -8.58
N LYS A 173 19.23 -21.05 -8.55
CA LYS A 173 19.86 -20.02 -9.39
C LYS A 173 19.53 -20.15 -10.87
N ASP A 174 18.38 -20.72 -11.20
CA ASP A 174 17.82 -20.72 -12.55
C ASP A 174 16.77 -19.62 -12.67
N ILE A 175 17.03 -18.65 -13.56
CA ILE A 175 16.16 -17.48 -13.78
C ILE A 175 15.19 -17.68 -14.96
N GLU A 176 15.39 -18.73 -15.80
CA GLU A 176 14.62 -18.87 -17.03
C GLU A 176 13.11 -18.99 -16.81
N PRO A 177 12.62 -19.80 -15.84
CA PRO A 177 11.20 -19.88 -15.59
C PRO A 177 10.59 -18.56 -15.10
N ALA A 178 11.32 -17.82 -14.24
CA ALA A 178 10.91 -16.51 -13.76
C ALA A 178 10.88 -15.47 -14.88
N LEU A 179 11.84 -15.50 -15.77
CA LEU A 179 11.92 -14.60 -16.91
C LEU A 179 10.78 -14.86 -17.92
N ALA A 180 10.51 -16.12 -18.23
CA ALA A 180 9.39 -16.51 -19.08
C ALA A 180 8.05 -16.03 -18.49
N TRP A 181 7.85 -16.22 -17.19
CA TRP A 181 6.68 -15.75 -16.47
C TRP A 181 6.55 -14.22 -16.50
N ALA A 182 7.65 -13.49 -16.25
CA ALA A 182 7.65 -12.03 -16.27
C ALA A 182 7.32 -11.46 -17.66
N ILE A 183 7.81 -12.08 -18.73
CA ILE A 183 7.49 -11.70 -20.11
C ILE A 183 6.00 -11.96 -20.41
N ALA A 184 5.45 -13.09 -19.97
CA ALA A 184 4.03 -13.42 -20.16
C ALA A 184 3.09 -12.44 -19.43
N HIS A 185 3.53 -11.88 -18.30
CA HIS A 185 2.72 -10.95 -17.48
C HIS A 185 3.19 -9.49 -17.57
N ARG A 186 3.94 -9.13 -18.63
CA ARG A 186 4.56 -7.80 -18.80
C ARG A 186 3.59 -6.65 -18.59
N ASP A 187 2.45 -6.65 -19.26
CA ASP A 187 1.49 -5.54 -19.22
C ASP A 187 0.98 -5.29 -17.80
N ASN A 188 0.72 -6.37 -17.05
CA ASN A 188 0.29 -6.28 -15.66
C ASN A 188 1.42 -5.78 -14.74
N LEU A 189 2.64 -6.27 -14.94
CA LEU A 189 3.83 -5.84 -14.20
C LEU A 189 4.16 -4.35 -14.46
N GLU A 190 4.01 -3.89 -15.69
CA GLU A 190 4.17 -2.48 -16.05
C GLU A 190 3.10 -1.59 -15.42
N ALA A 191 1.84 -2.03 -15.38
CA ALA A 191 0.76 -1.32 -14.72
C ALA A 191 1.04 -1.10 -13.22
N HIS A 192 1.72 -2.05 -12.58
CA HIS A 192 2.14 -1.98 -11.16
C HIS A 192 3.52 -1.38 -10.96
N ASN A 193 4.16 -0.81 -12.00
CA ASN A 193 5.51 -0.25 -11.95
C ASN A 193 6.58 -1.23 -11.44
N SER A 194 6.42 -2.53 -11.69
CA SER A 194 7.39 -3.55 -11.31
C SER A 194 8.72 -3.37 -12.02
N SER A 195 9.80 -3.70 -11.33
CA SER A 195 11.16 -3.77 -11.87
C SER A 195 11.63 -5.21 -12.11
N LEU A 196 10.78 -6.21 -11.90
CA LEU A 196 11.13 -7.62 -11.92
C LEU A 196 11.76 -8.05 -13.24
N GLU A 197 11.09 -7.81 -14.36
CA GLU A 197 11.57 -8.21 -15.69
C GLU A 197 12.93 -7.61 -16.00
N PHE A 198 13.11 -6.32 -15.70
CA PHE A 198 14.40 -5.66 -15.88
C PHE A 198 15.50 -6.28 -15.01
N LYS A 199 15.23 -6.58 -13.74
CA LYS A 199 16.17 -7.25 -12.84
C LYS A 199 16.57 -8.65 -13.35
N LEU A 200 15.64 -9.42 -13.87
CA LEU A 200 15.90 -10.72 -14.46
C LEU A 200 16.78 -10.60 -15.72
N HIS A 201 16.50 -9.63 -16.58
CA HIS A 201 17.36 -9.34 -17.72
C HIS A 201 18.77 -8.86 -17.31
N GLN A 202 18.91 -8.13 -16.19
CA GLN A 202 20.22 -7.80 -15.63
C GLN A 202 21.02 -9.06 -15.27
N PHE A 203 20.37 -10.03 -14.60
CA PHE A 203 21.03 -11.29 -14.24
C PHE A 203 21.48 -12.06 -15.49
N LYS A 204 20.64 -12.15 -16.50
CA LYS A 204 20.99 -12.82 -17.75
C LYS A 204 22.16 -12.15 -18.46
N PHE A 205 22.16 -10.82 -18.48
CA PHE A 205 23.27 -10.04 -19.03
C PHE A 205 24.58 -10.31 -18.25
N ILE A 206 24.52 -10.31 -16.93
CA ILE A 206 25.67 -10.62 -16.07
C ILE A 206 26.17 -12.06 -16.30
N GLU A 207 25.26 -13.03 -16.44
CA GLU A 207 25.60 -14.43 -16.75
C GLU A 207 26.35 -14.52 -18.07
N ILE A 208 25.92 -13.78 -19.10
CA ILE A 208 26.62 -13.73 -20.40
C ILE A 208 28.05 -13.15 -20.25
N LEU A 209 28.19 -12.05 -19.48
CA LEU A 209 29.50 -11.43 -19.23
C LEU A 209 30.45 -12.37 -18.46
N LEU A 210 29.96 -13.20 -17.58
CA LEU A 210 30.76 -14.17 -16.82
C LEU A 210 31.34 -15.30 -17.69
N LYS A 211 30.86 -15.50 -18.93
CA LYS A 211 31.42 -16.45 -19.88
C LYS A 211 32.78 -15.98 -20.42
N GLY A 212 33.17 -14.74 -20.19
CA GLY A 212 34.50 -14.21 -20.52
C GLY A 212 34.54 -13.29 -21.76
N PRO A 213 35.74 -12.90 -22.22
CA PRO A 213 35.90 -11.88 -23.28
C PRO A 213 35.24 -12.23 -24.62
N SER A 214 35.10 -13.50 -24.94
CA SER A 214 34.44 -13.96 -26.18
C SER A 214 32.96 -13.64 -26.24
N SER A 215 32.30 -13.43 -25.09
CA SER A 215 30.86 -13.15 -24.97
C SER A 215 30.51 -11.66 -25.11
N GLN A 216 31.48 -10.78 -25.41
CA GLN A 216 31.23 -9.35 -25.51
C GLN A 216 30.14 -8.99 -26.52
N ASN A 217 30.20 -9.56 -27.70
CA ASN A 217 29.23 -9.30 -28.77
C ASN A 217 27.83 -9.82 -28.41
N ASP A 218 27.77 -10.97 -27.75
CA ASP A 218 26.52 -11.57 -27.29
C ASP A 218 25.87 -10.69 -26.22
N ALA A 219 26.65 -10.18 -25.26
CA ALA A 219 26.19 -9.27 -24.24
C ALA A 219 25.65 -7.95 -24.85
N ILE A 220 26.35 -7.35 -25.80
CA ILE A 220 25.92 -6.13 -26.50
C ILE A 220 24.62 -6.40 -27.28
N THR A 221 24.51 -7.51 -27.95
CA THR A 221 23.32 -7.90 -28.70
C THR A 221 22.14 -8.11 -27.78
N TYR A 222 22.36 -8.83 -26.69
CA TYR A 222 21.35 -9.04 -25.64
C TYR A 222 20.83 -7.72 -25.04
N ALA A 223 21.75 -6.81 -24.70
CA ALA A 223 21.40 -5.50 -24.16
C ALA A 223 20.55 -4.68 -25.13
N ARG A 224 20.90 -4.67 -26.43
CA ARG A 224 20.12 -3.96 -27.46
C ARG A 224 18.72 -4.51 -27.64
N MET A 225 18.55 -5.81 -27.51
CA MET A 225 17.25 -6.47 -27.67
C MET A 225 16.35 -6.25 -26.43
N HIS A 226 16.91 -6.37 -25.23
CA HIS A 226 16.09 -6.49 -24.02
C HIS A 226 16.10 -5.25 -23.13
N PHE A 227 17.11 -4.36 -23.16
CA PHE A 227 17.14 -3.18 -22.30
C PHE A 227 16.41 -1.96 -22.88
N ARG A 228 16.12 -1.96 -24.18
CA ARG A 228 15.46 -0.82 -24.83
C ARG A 228 14.14 -0.41 -24.19
N PRO A 229 13.21 -1.31 -23.81
CA PRO A 229 11.95 -0.93 -23.18
C PRO A 229 12.15 -0.24 -21.83
N PHE A 230 13.22 -0.60 -21.11
CA PHE A 230 13.51 -0.12 -19.77
C PHE A 230 14.41 1.13 -19.71
N ALA A 231 14.88 1.63 -20.85
CA ALA A 231 15.86 2.70 -20.92
C ALA A 231 15.42 3.99 -20.24
N TYR A 232 14.12 4.31 -20.27
CA TYR A 232 13.58 5.51 -19.64
C TYR A 232 13.60 5.43 -18.09
N ARG A 233 13.24 4.27 -17.54
CA ARG A 233 13.14 4.07 -16.07
C ARG A 233 14.47 3.71 -15.43
N HIS A 234 15.32 2.93 -16.11
CA HIS A 234 16.53 2.31 -15.57
C HIS A 234 17.81 2.77 -16.28
N ALA A 235 17.85 4.01 -16.79
CA ALA A 235 18.98 4.53 -17.56
C ALA A 235 20.33 4.41 -16.83
N LYS A 236 20.39 4.75 -15.54
CA LYS A 236 21.61 4.69 -14.72
C LYS A 236 22.10 3.27 -14.51
N GLU A 237 21.18 2.34 -14.25
CA GLU A 237 21.49 0.93 -14.03
C GLU A 237 21.99 0.30 -15.33
N ILE A 238 21.37 0.63 -16.47
CA ILE A 238 21.83 0.20 -17.79
C ILE A 238 23.24 0.72 -18.09
N GLN A 239 23.51 2.01 -17.79
CA GLN A 239 24.86 2.58 -17.95
C GLN A 239 25.87 1.82 -17.09
N THR A 240 25.54 1.49 -15.87
CA THR A 240 26.40 0.69 -14.97
C THR A 240 26.68 -0.69 -15.54
N LEU A 241 25.66 -1.38 -16.05
CA LEU A 241 25.80 -2.69 -16.67
C LEU A 241 26.67 -2.63 -17.95
N MET A 242 26.45 -1.64 -18.80
CA MET A 242 27.27 -1.44 -19.99
C MET A 242 28.72 -1.11 -19.64
N GLY A 243 28.97 -0.37 -18.54
CA GLY A 243 30.32 -0.11 -18.03
C GLY A 243 31.10 -1.37 -17.62
N MET A 244 30.40 -2.45 -17.21
CA MET A 244 31.03 -3.72 -16.85
C MET A 244 31.76 -4.37 -18.05
N ILE A 245 31.32 -4.12 -19.27
CA ILE A 245 31.93 -4.67 -20.49
C ILE A 245 33.39 -4.26 -20.59
N LEU A 246 33.76 -3.07 -20.11
CA LEU A 246 35.14 -2.57 -20.13
C LEU A 246 36.09 -3.43 -19.29
N TYR A 247 35.57 -4.18 -18.33
CA TYR A 247 36.37 -5.01 -17.41
C TYR A 247 36.39 -6.49 -17.80
N LEU A 248 35.86 -6.88 -18.98
CA LEU A 248 35.84 -8.27 -19.42
C LEU A 248 37.25 -8.87 -19.53
N GLN A 249 38.23 -8.08 -19.97
CA GLN A 249 39.61 -8.55 -20.13
C GLN A 249 40.35 -8.68 -18.79
N SER A 250 40.10 -7.77 -17.86
CA SER A 250 40.74 -7.75 -16.53
C SER A 250 40.02 -8.59 -15.47
N GLY A 251 38.86 -9.14 -15.81
CA GLY A 251 38.02 -9.91 -14.89
C GLY A 251 36.94 -9.06 -14.23
N VAL A 252 35.69 -9.30 -14.59
CA VAL A 252 34.53 -8.52 -14.11
C VAL A 252 34.35 -8.61 -12.59
N LYS A 253 34.70 -9.74 -11.96
CA LYS A 253 34.60 -9.93 -10.51
C LYS A 253 35.58 -9.08 -9.70
N SER A 254 36.71 -8.66 -10.30
CA SER A 254 37.69 -7.77 -9.65
C SER A 254 37.46 -6.29 -9.97
N SER A 255 36.38 -5.97 -10.66
CA SER A 255 36.00 -4.60 -11.02
C SER A 255 35.30 -3.85 -9.89
N PRO A 256 35.12 -2.53 -10.00
CA PRO A 256 34.31 -1.74 -9.09
C PRO A 256 32.85 -2.23 -8.98
N TYR A 257 32.43 -3.11 -9.87
CA TYR A 257 31.07 -3.67 -9.93
C TYR A 257 30.90 -4.99 -9.16
N GLN A 258 31.86 -5.38 -8.33
CA GLN A 258 31.82 -6.65 -7.56
C GLN A 258 30.53 -6.84 -6.73
N LEU A 259 29.90 -5.75 -6.27
CA LEU A 259 28.64 -5.79 -5.54
C LEU A 259 27.47 -6.35 -6.35
N LEU A 260 27.56 -6.33 -7.68
CA LEU A 260 26.54 -6.91 -8.55
C LEU A 260 26.58 -8.45 -8.62
N PHE A 261 27.59 -9.08 -8.00
CA PHE A 261 27.77 -10.54 -7.97
C PHE A 261 27.47 -11.16 -6.60
N THR A 262 26.96 -10.37 -5.65
CA THR A 262 26.64 -10.87 -4.31
C THR A 262 25.40 -11.76 -4.31
N ASN A 263 25.35 -12.71 -3.36
CA ASN A 263 24.20 -13.58 -3.20
C ASN A 263 22.92 -12.80 -2.75
N ASP A 264 23.09 -11.63 -2.15
CA ASP A 264 21.97 -10.78 -1.70
C ASP A 264 21.03 -10.39 -2.85
N ARG A 265 21.56 -10.30 -4.06
CA ARG A 265 20.75 -10.03 -5.24
C ARG A 265 19.79 -11.16 -5.61
N TRP A 266 20.17 -12.41 -5.31
CA TRP A 266 19.26 -13.54 -5.49
C TRP A 266 18.10 -13.49 -4.52
N VAL A 267 18.36 -13.08 -3.27
CA VAL A 267 17.31 -12.83 -2.28
C VAL A 267 16.40 -11.69 -2.76
N GLU A 268 16.99 -10.60 -3.24
CA GLU A 268 16.22 -9.48 -3.78
C GLU A 268 15.29 -9.87 -4.93
N ILE A 269 15.75 -10.71 -5.86
CA ILE A 269 14.91 -11.22 -6.95
C ILE A 269 13.81 -12.13 -6.42
N TYR A 270 14.15 -13.05 -5.52
CA TYR A 270 13.20 -13.95 -4.90
C TYR A 270 12.06 -13.17 -4.21
N ASP A 271 12.41 -12.15 -3.42
CA ASP A 271 11.44 -11.31 -2.73
C ASP A 271 10.61 -10.46 -3.71
N THR A 272 11.26 -9.91 -4.75
CA THR A 272 10.57 -9.11 -5.77
C THR A 272 9.59 -9.98 -6.55
N PHE A 273 10.00 -11.17 -6.99
CA PHE A 273 9.14 -12.12 -7.68
C PHE A 273 7.95 -12.54 -6.81
N THR A 274 8.20 -12.93 -5.55
CA THR A 274 7.14 -13.35 -4.62
C THR A 274 6.12 -12.25 -4.42
N ARG A 275 6.57 -11.01 -4.19
CA ARG A 275 5.69 -9.86 -4.00
C ARG A 275 4.85 -9.59 -5.24
N ASP A 276 5.48 -9.53 -6.41
CA ASP A 276 4.79 -9.16 -7.65
C ASP A 276 3.83 -10.27 -8.10
N ALA A 277 4.20 -11.54 -7.95
CA ALA A 277 3.32 -12.66 -8.23
C ALA A 277 2.12 -12.71 -7.28
N CYS A 278 2.32 -12.53 -5.97
CA CYS A 278 1.21 -12.42 -5.03
C CYS A 278 0.30 -11.23 -5.34
N LEU A 279 0.87 -10.10 -5.74
CA LEU A 279 0.10 -8.91 -6.14
C LEU A 279 -0.81 -9.20 -7.34
N LEU A 280 -0.29 -9.88 -8.38
CA LEU A 280 -1.09 -10.25 -9.55
C LEU A 280 -2.18 -11.29 -9.23
N LEU A 281 -1.95 -12.14 -8.24
CA LEU A 281 -2.95 -13.08 -7.72
C LEU A 281 -3.97 -12.43 -6.78
N GLY A 282 -3.79 -11.14 -6.43
CA GLY A 282 -4.65 -10.45 -5.47
C GLY A 282 -4.54 -10.97 -4.03
N VAL A 283 -3.39 -11.55 -3.66
CA VAL A 283 -3.17 -12.12 -2.33
C VAL A 283 -2.01 -11.42 -1.62
N SER A 284 -2.04 -11.44 -0.27
CA SER A 284 -0.92 -10.93 0.53
C SER A 284 0.32 -11.84 0.39
N VAL A 285 1.52 -11.28 0.52
CA VAL A 285 2.78 -12.07 0.51
C VAL A 285 2.81 -13.06 1.68
N ASN A 286 2.47 -12.60 2.87
CA ASN A 286 2.39 -13.45 4.05
C ASN A 286 1.03 -14.14 4.14
N SER A 287 1.02 -15.42 4.51
CA SER A 287 -0.23 -16.13 4.75
C SER A 287 -0.96 -15.59 5.98
N PRO A 288 -2.30 -15.67 6.05
CA PRO A 288 -3.06 -15.26 7.24
C PRO A 288 -2.56 -15.94 8.52
N LEU A 289 -2.17 -17.21 8.45
CA LEU A 289 -1.59 -17.94 9.58
C LEU A 289 -0.28 -17.31 10.05
N SER A 290 0.64 -17.00 9.14
CA SER A 290 1.91 -16.34 9.47
C SER A 290 1.70 -15.01 10.16
N ILE A 291 0.77 -14.20 9.64
CA ILE A 291 0.42 -12.90 10.22
C ILE A 291 -0.12 -13.07 11.64
N CYS A 292 -1.09 -13.98 11.85
CA CYS A 292 -1.67 -14.23 13.18
C CYS A 292 -0.62 -14.74 14.18
N VAL A 293 0.22 -15.68 13.77
CA VAL A 293 1.29 -16.24 14.63
C VAL A 293 2.31 -15.15 15.00
N ASN A 294 2.76 -14.35 14.04
CA ASN A 294 3.72 -13.27 14.29
C ASN A 294 3.14 -12.21 15.23
N ALA A 295 1.91 -11.76 14.97
CA ALA A 295 1.21 -10.81 15.84
C ALA A 295 1.03 -11.38 17.26
N GLY A 296 0.65 -12.66 17.37
CA GLY A 296 0.54 -13.38 18.63
C GLY A 296 1.86 -13.44 19.39
N CYS A 297 2.95 -13.78 18.72
CA CYS A 297 4.28 -13.82 19.34
C CYS A 297 4.73 -12.46 19.91
N ILE A 298 4.36 -11.37 19.25
CA ILE A 298 4.64 -10.00 19.73
C ILE A 298 3.74 -9.65 20.93
N ALA A 299 2.46 -10.01 20.87
CA ALA A 299 1.46 -9.63 21.87
C ALA A 299 1.50 -10.46 23.16
N ILE A 300 1.77 -11.78 23.07
CA ILE A 300 1.70 -12.72 24.19
C ILE A 300 2.54 -12.30 25.40
N PRO A 301 3.81 -11.86 25.28
CA PRO A 301 4.61 -11.48 26.47
C PRO A 301 3.97 -10.34 27.26
N ALA A 302 3.45 -9.34 26.57
CA ALA A 302 2.77 -8.20 27.21
C ALA A 302 1.45 -8.63 27.87
N LEU A 303 0.66 -9.49 27.21
CA LEU A 303 -0.58 -10.04 27.76
C LEU A 303 -0.35 -10.93 28.99
N LEU A 304 0.69 -11.76 28.96
CA LEU A 304 1.06 -12.60 30.11
C LEU A 304 1.50 -11.76 31.31
N ASN A 305 2.28 -10.72 31.07
CA ASN A 305 2.73 -9.80 32.11
C ASN A 305 1.54 -9.10 32.79
N ILE A 306 0.60 -8.59 32.01
CA ILE A 306 -0.63 -8.00 32.54
C ILE A 306 -1.43 -9.04 33.33
N LYS A 307 -1.63 -10.23 32.77
CA LYS A 307 -2.36 -11.30 33.47
C LYS A 307 -1.76 -11.59 34.85
N GLN A 308 -0.43 -11.62 34.95
CA GLN A 308 0.27 -11.82 36.21
C GLN A 308 0.06 -10.66 37.18
N ILE A 309 0.25 -9.41 36.73
CA ILE A 309 0.05 -8.21 37.57
C ILE A 309 -1.38 -8.13 38.10
N MET A 310 -2.36 -8.47 37.28
CA MET A 310 -3.77 -8.48 37.69
C MET A 310 -4.06 -9.55 38.73
N LYS A 311 -3.48 -10.76 38.53
CA LYS A 311 -3.60 -11.83 39.50
C LYS A 311 -3.02 -11.42 40.85
N ASP A 312 -1.81 -10.83 40.86
CA ASP A 312 -1.12 -10.37 42.07
C ASP A 312 -1.85 -9.26 42.80
N ARG A 313 -2.54 -8.40 42.06
CA ARG A 313 -3.36 -7.29 42.59
C ARG A 313 -4.80 -7.68 42.93
N GLN A 314 -5.22 -8.91 42.69
CA GLN A 314 -6.56 -9.43 42.88
C GLN A 314 -7.65 -8.60 42.14
N VAL A 315 -7.31 -8.00 41.01
CA VAL A 315 -8.22 -7.22 40.18
C VAL A 315 -8.92 -8.17 39.22
N ALA A 316 -10.18 -8.55 39.59
CA ALA A 316 -11.02 -9.30 38.66
C ALA A 316 -11.76 -8.35 37.73
N GLY A 317 -11.86 -8.68 36.44
CA GLY A 317 -12.84 -8.08 35.55
C GLY A 317 -12.31 -7.12 34.46
N ILE A 318 -11.02 -6.82 34.36
CA ILE A 318 -10.48 -5.99 33.25
C ILE A 318 -10.61 -6.73 31.91
N TRP A 319 -10.56 -8.06 31.88
CA TRP A 319 -10.81 -8.89 30.70
C TRP A 319 -12.27 -8.92 30.24
N ASN A 320 -13.18 -8.38 31.05
CA ASN A 320 -14.60 -8.24 30.73
C ASN A 320 -14.92 -6.91 30.01
N GLY A 321 -13.94 -6.02 29.89
CA GLY A 321 -14.05 -4.81 29.10
C GLY A 321 -14.11 -5.19 27.61
N LYS A 322 -15.17 -4.75 26.93
CA LYS A 322 -15.51 -5.26 25.59
C LYS A 322 -14.55 -4.83 24.49
N ASP A 323 -13.85 -3.71 24.62
CA ASP A 323 -13.36 -3.03 23.44
C ASP A 323 -11.88 -2.60 23.48
N GLU A 324 -11.22 -2.56 24.65
CA GLU A 324 -9.82 -2.08 24.74
C GLU A 324 -9.02 -2.85 25.79
N LEU A 325 -7.79 -3.16 25.46
CA LEU A 325 -6.82 -3.69 26.40
C LEU A 325 -6.32 -2.55 27.33
N PRO A 326 -6.02 -2.82 28.61
CA PRO A 326 -5.51 -1.82 29.54
C PRO A 326 -4.06 -1.37 29.21
N ILE A 327 -3.48 -1.89 28.16
CA ILE A 327 -2.11 -1.63 27.72
C ILE A 327 -2.09 -1.51 26.20
N GLU A 328 -1.28 -0.59 25.73
CA GLU A 328 -0.96 -0.47 24.32
C GLU A 328 0.12 -1.50 23.95
N ILE A 329 -0.16 -2.30 22.90
CA ILE A 329 0.79 -3.27 22.34
C ILE A 329 1.05 -2.83 20.88
N ASP A 330 2.28 -2.41 20.60
CA ASP A 330 2.67 -2.08 19.22
C ASP A 330 3.03 -3.36 18.46
N LEU A 331 2.20 -3.74 17.50
CA LEU A 331 2.41 -4.88 16.61
C LEU A 331 3.29 -4.55 15.39
N GLY A 332 3.78 -3.31 15.29
CA GLY A 332 4.53 -2.81 14.14
C GLY A 332 3.64 -2.25 13.02
N SER A 333 4.23 -1.42 12.16
CA SER A 333 3.54 -0.75 11.06
C SER A 333 2.94 -1.73 10.04
N GLU A 334 3.54 -2.90 9.87
CA GLU A 334 3.12 -3.93 8.91
C GLU A 334 1.78 -4.58 9.28
N ASN A 335 1.41 -4.53 10.56
CA ASN A 335 0.14 -5.07 11.06
C ASN A 335 -0.96 -4.01 11.21
N ARG A 336 -0.75 -2.81 10.68
CA ARG A 336 -1.74 -1.74 10.68
C ARG A 336 -2.49 -1.72 9.34
N TYR A 337 -3.62 -2.40 9.28
CA TYR A 337 -4.36 -2.60 8.02
C TYR A 337 -5.31 -1.46 7.66
N HIS A 338 -5.76 -0.67 8.63
CA HIS A 338 -6.58 0.52 8.39
C HIS A 338 -6.26 1.61 9.41
N SER A 339 -6.54 2.84 9.02
CA SER A 339 -6.30 4.00 9.88
C SER A 339 -7.31 4.04 11.02
N MET A 340 -6.82 4.25 12.24
CA MET A 340 -7.62 4.48 13.44
C MET A 340 -7.21 5.80 14.09
N PHE A 341 -8.18 6.55 14.58
CA PHE A 341 -7.95 7.74 15.37
C PHE A 341 -8.53 7.58 16.77
N ALA A 342 -7.69 7.63 17.77
CA ALA A 342 -8.10 7.74 19.17
C ALA A 342 -7.94 9.20 19.61
N CYS A 343 -9.00 9.76 20.20
CA CYS A 343 -8.95 11.13 20.69
C CYS A 343 -7.97 11.22 21.87
N PRO A 344 -6.93 12.05 21.78
CA PRO A 344 -5.92 12.12 22.85
C PRO A 344 -6.46 12.74 24.15
N ILE A 345 -7.59 13.44 24.09
CA ILE A 345 -8.26 14.02 25.26
C ILE A 345 -9.16 13.00 25.98
N LEU A 346 -10.04 12.35 25.21
CA LEU A 346 -11.02 11.39 25.75
C LEU A 346 -10.48 9.97 25.81
N ARG A 347 -9.35 9.70 25.14
CA ARG A 347 -8.74 8.37 24.99
C ARG A 347 -9.73 7.31 24.47
N GLN A 348 -10.60 7.73 23.57
CA GLN A 348 -11.62 6.90 22.94
C GLN A 348 -11.41 6.91 21.43
N GLN A 349 -11.63 5.77 20.81
CA GLN A 349 -11.60 5.64 19.36
C GLN A 349 -12.70 6.49 18.72
N SER A 350 -12.42 7.05 17.56
CA SER A 350 -13.41 7.82 16.78
C SER A 350 -14.48 6.90 16.21
N THR A 351 -15.73 7.38 16.22
CA THR A 351 -16.88 6.71 15.62
C THR A 351 -17.56 7.64 14.60
N GLU A 352 -18.56 7.16 13.89
CA GLU A 352 -19.35 8.02 12.98
C GLU A 352 -20.07 9.16 13.73
N SER A 353 -20.55 8.88 14.94
CA SER A 353 -21.20 9.88 15.79
C SER A 353 -20.20 10.83 16.44
N ASN A 354 -18.97 10.37 16.70
CA ASN A 354 -17.90 11.14 17.32
C ASN A 354 -16.63 11.17 16.43
N PRO A 355 -16.69 11.83 15.26
CA PRO A 355 -15.59 11.85 14.31
C PRO A 355 -14.44 12.77 14.73
N PRO A 356 -13.24 12.60 14.13
CA PRO A 356 -12.11 13.49 14.32
C PRO A 356 -12.33 14.84 13.67
N MET A 357 -12.02 15.92 14.40
CA MET A 357 -12.18 17.30 14.01
C MET A 357 -10.83 18.02 14.05
N ARG A 358 -10.40 18.61 12.92
CA ARG A 358 -9.18 19.40 12.82
C ARG A 358 -9.47 20.84 13.19
N LEU A 359 -8.74 21.35 14.16
CA LEU A 359 -8.76 22.74 14.58
C LEU A 359 -8.01 23.63 13.58
N ILE A 360 -8.22 24.96 13.63
CA ILE A 360 -7.49 25.92 12.76
C ILE A 360 -5.97 25.80 12.94
N CYS A 361 -5.51 25.55 14.18
CA CYS A 361 -4.11 25.34 14.52
C CYS A 361 -3.52 24.01 14.02
N GLY A 362 -4.31 23.16 13.36
CA GLY A 362 -3.87 21.87 12.84
C GLY A 362 -4.00 20.69 13.80
N HIS A 363 -4.20 20.91 15.11
CA HIS A 363 -4.43 19.82 16.06
C HIS A 363 -5.78 19.13 15.81
N VAL A 364 -5.84 17.84 16.11
CA VAL A 364 -7.02 17.02 15.88
C VAL A 364 -7.52 16.47 17.21
N ILE A 365 -8.82 16.60 17.44
CA ILE A 365 -9.55 16.05 18.60
C ILE A 365 -10.89 15.51 18.14
N SER A 366 -11.54 14.66 18.94
CA SER A 366 -12.89 14.19 18.59
C SER A 366 -13.94 15.28 18.74
N ARG A 367 -15.09 15.13 18.06
CA ARG A 367 -16.21 16.06 18.17
C ARG A 367 -16.71 16.22 19.62
N ASP A 368 -16.78 15.13 20.37
CA ASP A 368 -17.21 15.19 21.76
C ASP A 368 -16.20 15.92 22.65
N ALA A 369 -14.89 15.76 22.40
CA ALA A 369 -13.88 16.53 23.08
C ALA A 369 -13.99 18.02 22.75
N LEU A 370 -14.22 18.35 21.46
CA LEU A 370 -14.45 19.72 21.02
C LEU A 370 -15.64 20.33 21.78
N ASN A 371 -16.77 19.63 21.85
CA ASN A 371 -17.99 20.10 22.54
C ASN A 371 -17.76 20.28 24.04
N LYS A 372 -17.03 19.37 24.71
CA LYS A 372 -16.71 19.47 26.14
C LYS A 372 -15.74 20.61 26.46
N LEU A 373 -14.84 20.98 25.54
CA LEU A 373 -13.89 22.07 25.73
C LEU A 373 -14.46 23.44 25.36
N CYS A 374 -15.64 23.48 24.75
CA CYS A 374 -16.31 24.72 24.40
C CYS A 374 -16.83 25.44 25.62
N SER A 375 -16.53 26.74 25.74
CA SER A 375 -17.16 27.66 26.67
C SER A 375 -17.91 28.74 25.88
N GLY A 376 -19.23 28.54 25.71
CA GLY A 376 -20.02 29.38 24.82
C GLY A 376 -19.61 29.20 23.35
N ASN A 377 -19.29 30.29 22.67
CA ASN A 377 -18.93 30.30 21.26
C ASN A 377 -17.42 30.28 21.01
N LYS A 378 -16.60 30.03 22.05
CA LYS A 378 -15.13 30.02 21.98
C LYS A 378 -14.59 28.73 22.58
N MET A 379 -13.51 28.26 21.98
CA MET A 379 -12.74 27.12 22.42
C MET A 379 -11.25 27.43 22.35
N LYS A 380 -10.51 27.09 23.41
CA LYS A 380 -9.04 27.11 23.41
C LYS A 380 -8.48 25.74 23.09
N CYS A 381 -7.51 25.69 22.20
CA CYS A 381 -6.85 24.44 21.88
C CYS A 381 -6.13 23.87 23.12
N PRO A 382 -6.30 22.57 23.47
CA PRO A 382 -5.61 21.97 24.62
C PRO A 382 -4.10 21.81 24.44
N TYR A 383 -3.60 21.97 23.19
CA TYR A 383 -2.19 21.74 22.84
C TYR A 383 -1.42 23.03 22.51
N CYS A 384 -2.11 24.11 22.21
CA CYS A 384 -1.48 25.37 21.87
C CYS A 384 -2.37 26.56 22.34
N PRO A 385 -1.83 27.79 22.42
CA PRO A 385 -2.57 28.94 22.93
C PRO A 385 -3.67 29.47 22.01
N MET A 386 -3.90 28.86 20.86
CA MET A 386 -4.85 29.36 19.87
C MET A 386 -6.29 29.18 20.32
N GLU A 387 -7.08 30.25 20.19
CA GLU A 387 -8.52 30.26 20.41
C GLU A 387 -9.25 30.28 19.07
N GLN A 388 -10.36 29.59 18.97
CA GLN A 388 -11.19 29.51 17.77
C GLN A 388 -12.65 29.29 18.09
N SER A 389 -13.53 29.52 17.11
CA SER A 389 -14.91 29.05 17.21
C SER A 389 -14.99 27.54 16.94
N PRO A 390 -15.84 26.80 17.66
CA PRO A 390 -16.09 25.38 17.35
C PRO A 390 -16.56 25.13 15.91
N ALA A 391 -17.26 26.09 15.32
CA ALA A 391 -17.77 26.03 13.95
C ALA A 391 -16.64 26.04 12.90
N ASP A 392 -15.46 26.55 13.24
CA ASP A 392 -14.30 26.59 12.34
C ASP A 392 -13.58 25.26 12.25
N ALA A 393 -13.87 24.32 13.14
CA ALA A 393 -13.27 22.99 13.12
C ALA A 393 -13.80 22.17 11.94
N LYS A 394 -12.88 21.55 11.20
CA LYS A 394 -13.17 20.78 9.98
C LYS A 394 -13.13 19.28 10.27
N LEU A 395 -14.17 18.57 9.79
CA LEU A 395 -14.17 17.12 9.78
C LEU A 395 -13.04 16.60 8.90
N ILE A 396 -12.31 15.62 9.42
CA ILE A 396 -11.30 14.88 8.64
C ILE A 396 -11.57 13.39 8.68
N TYR A 397 -10.99 12.70 7.71
CA TYR A 397 -11.09 11.25 7.55
C TYR A 397 -9.66 10.66 7.57
N PHE A 398 -9.53 9.50 8.18
CA PHE A 398 -8.31 8.71 8.27
C PHE A 398 -8.48 7.40 7.53
#